data_bcc67544d0c8fb2a6b88842a26e5b7e2
#
_entry.id   bcc67544d0c8fb2a6b88842a26e5b7e2
#
_cell.length_a   1.000
_cell.length_b   1.000
_cell.length_c   1.000
_cell.angle_alpha   90.00
_cell.angle_beta   90.00
_cell.angle_gamma   90.00
#
_symmetry.space_group_name_H-M   'P 1'
#
loop_
_entity.id
_entity.type
_entity.pdbx_description
1 polymer ?
#
loop_
_entity_poly.entity_id
_entity_poly.type
_entity_poly.pdbx_seq_one_letter_code
_entity_poly.pdbx_strand_id
1 'polypeptide(L)'
;GTVLYLALEDDYQRLQERMSRMFGVEGTDKLRFAICAKHLGAGLDEQLEKFIREHPDTRLIIIDTLQKIREVSTDAYSYANDYEIVGKMKQFADRNRICLLLVHHTRKQQAGDKFEMISGTTGLLGCADGAFLLQKEKRTDQNATLDIVGRDQPDQRLHLTRNMEKLSWDLDHAETELWKKPPDPFLKK
;
A
#
# COMPACT_ATOMS: atom_id res chain seq x y z
N GLY A 1 -8.23 16.17 3.15
CA GLY A 1 -9.37 15.31 3.47
C GLY A 1 -9.06 14.33 4.57
N THR A 2 -10.09 13.62 5.02
CA THR A 2 -9.96 12.61 6.06
C THR A 2 -9.35 11.31 5.51
N VAL A 3 -8.51 10.65 6.31
CA VAL A 3 -7.89 9.36 6.04
C VAL A 3 -8.38 8.35 7.08
N LEU A 4 -8.83 7.19 6.64
CA LEU A 4 -9.06 6.02 7.50
C LEU A 4 -7.92 5.03 7.33
N TYR A 5 -7.30 4.62 8.43
CA TYR A 5 -6.30 3.57 8.44
C TYR A 5 -6.81 2.37 9.27
N LEU A 6 -7.16 1.29 8.59
CA LEU A 6 -7.47 0.00 9.20
C LEU A 6 -6.17 -0.74 9.47
N ALA A 7 -5.62 -0.55 10.69
CA ALA A 7 -4.37 -1.17 11.15
C ALA A 7 -4.66 -2.53 11.81
N LEU A 8 -5.05 -3.52 11.01
CA LEU A 8 -5.65 -4.79 11.48
C LEU A 8 -4.62 -5.79 12.06
N GLU A 9 -3.34 -5.47 12.01
CA GLU A 9 -2.25 -6.25 12.61
C GLU A 9 -1.56 -5.47 13.74
N ASP A 10 -2.15 -4.37 14.17
CA ASP A 10 -1.58 -3.47 15.18
C ASP A 10 -2.53 -3.27 16.37
N ASP A 11 -2.04 -2.59 17.40
CA ASP A 11 -2.82 -2.13 18.53
C ASP A 11 -2.67 -0.60 18.71
N TYR A 12 -3.58 0.00 19.47
CA TYR A 12 -3.58 1.45 19.67
C TYR A 12 -2.34 1.98 20.38
N GLN A 13 -1.72 1.22 21.28
CA GLN A 13 -0.51 1.65 21.99
C GLN A 13 0.67 1.76 21.02
N ARG A 14 0.87 0.75 20.17
CA ARG A 14 1.92 0.78 19.14
C ARG A 14 1.69 1.87 18.10
N LEU A 15 0.44 2.08 17.70
CA LEU A 15 0.09 3.16 16.77
C LEU A 15 0.40 4.52 17.40
N GLN A 16 0.01 4.74 18.65
CA GLN A 16 0.31 5.99 19.37
C GLN A 16 1.81 6.24 19.50
N GLU A 17 2.59 5.21 19.86
CA GLU A 17 4.05 5.32 19.95
C GLU A 17 4.68 5.68 18.61
N ARG A 18 4.28 5.02 17.52
CA ARG A 18 4.76 5.35 16.17
C ARG A 18 4.40 6.77 15.76
N MET A 19 3.15 7.18 15.97
CA MET A 19 2.69 8.52 15.63
C MET A 19 3.49 9.58 16.40
N SER A 20 3.70 9.36 17.70
CA SER A 20 4.50 10.26 18.54
C SER A 20 5.95 10.38 18.03
N ARG A 21 6.56 9.28 17.61
CA ARG A 21 7.93 9.29 17.05
C ARG A 21 8.01 9.95 15.67
N MET A 22 7.00 9.76 14.83
CA MET A 22 6.97 10.29 13.46
C MET A 22 6.63 11.79 13.44
N PHE A 23 5.70 12.24 14.27
CA PHE A 23 5.06 13.56 14.17
C PHE A 23 5.11 14.36 15.49
N GLY A 24 5.67 13.80 16.55
CA GLY A 24 5.64 14.41 17.88
C GLY A 24 4.28 14.20 18.57
N VAL A 25 3.95 15.14 19.48
CA VAL A 25 2.70 15.04 20.28
C VAL A 25 1.50 15.70 19.63
N GLU A 26 1.70 16.41 18.53
CA GLU A 26 0.59 17.03 17.80
C GLU A 26 -0.20 15.98 17.03
N GLY A 27 -1.47 15.85 17.36
CA GLY A 27 -2.41 14.99 16.66
C GLY A 27 -3.13 15.73 15.53
N THR A 28 -3.81 14.98 14.68
CA THR A 28 -4.73 15.51 13.67
C THR A 28 -6.08 14.81 13.74
N ASP A 29 -7.14 15.58 13.55
CA ASP A 29 -8.50 15.06 13.42
C ASP A 29 -8.78 14.43 12.03
N LYS A 30 -7.82 14.56 11.11
CA LYS A 30 -7.94 14.05 9.74
C LYS A 30 -7.43 12.63 9.55
N LEU A 31 -6.75 12.04 10.53
CA LEU A 31 -6.29 10.65 10.50
C LEU A 31 -7.05 9.83 11.56
N ARG A 32 -7.82 8.86 11.10
CA ARG A 32 -8.62 7.97 11.92
C ARG A 32 -8.06 6.56 11.86
N PHE A 33 -7.97 5.89 13.01
CA PHE A 33 -7.49 4.52 13.13
C PHE A 33 -8.61 3.59 13.57
N ALA A 34 -8.61 2.36 13.00
CA ALA A 34 -9.35 1.24 13.53
C ALA A 34 -8.45 -0.01 13.51
N ILE A 35 -8.45 -0.77 14.59
CA ILE A 35 -7.66 -2.00 14.74
C ILE A 35 -8.47 -3.27 14.46
N CYS A 36 -9.74 -3.12 14.12
CA CYS A 36 -10.63 -4.20 13.72
C CYS A 36 -11.56 -3.76 12.59
N ALA A 37 -11.90 -4.69 11.73
CA ALA A 37 -12.85 -4.51 10.65
C ALA A 37 -13.63 -5.80 10.42
N LYS A 38 -14.78 -5.70 9.77
CA LYS A 38 -15.51 -6.85 9.25
C LYS A 38 -14.79 -7.42 8.03
N HIS A 39 -15.15 -8.65 7.64
CA HIS A 39 -14.61 -9.27 6.43
C HIS A 39 -15.40 -8.82 5.18
N LEU A 40 -14.77 -8.96 4.04
CA LEU A 40 -15.42 -8.84 2.73
C LEU A 40 -16.57 -9.86 2.64
N GLY A 41 -17.72 -9.41 2.13
CA GLY A 41 -18.92 -10.25 2.08
C GLY A 41 -19.65 -10.42 3.43
N ALA A 42 -19.07 -9.95 4.53
CA ALA A 42 -19.62 -10.03 5.88
C ALA A 42 -19.82 -8.64 6.54
N GLY A 43 -19.98 -7.61 5.74
CA GLY A 43 -20.36 -6.27 6.19
C GLY A 43 -19.22 -5.24 6.23
N LEU A 44 -18.07 -5.50 5.58
CA LEU A 44 -17.01 -4.52 5.45
C LEU A 44 -17.47 -3.31 4.62
N ASP A 45 -18.18 -3.56 3.51
CA ASP A 45 -18.65 -2.51 2.62
C ASP A 45 -19.56 -1.52 3.35
N GLU A 46 -20.52 -2.03 4.12
CA GLU A 46 -21.42 -1.22 4.93
C GLU A 46 -20.68 -0.43 6.03
N GLN A 47 -19.64 -1.04 6.61
CA GLN A 47 -18.80 -0.38 7.61
C GLN A 47 -18.03 0.79 6.98
N LEU A 48 -17.45 0.61 5.82
CA LEU A 48 -16.72 1.65 5.10
C LEU A 48 -17.66 2.75 4.57
N GLU A 49 -18.83 2.38 4.03
CA GLU A 49 -19.84 3.34 3.59
C GLU A 49 -20.39 4.18 4.75
N LYS A 50 -20.58 3.57 5.93
CA LYS A 50 -20.96 4.31 7.14
C LYS A 50 -19.89 5.34 7.49
N PHE A 51 -18.61 4.95 7.48
CA PHE A 51 -17.51 5.87 7.76
C PHE A 51 -17.47 7.06 6.77
N ILE A 52 -17.63 6.79 5.47
CA ILE A 52 -17.63 7.84 4.44
C ILE A 52 -18.81 8.80 4.62
N ARG A 53 -20.01 8.29 5.00
CA ARG A 53 -21.16 9.17 5.30
C ARG A 53 -20.92 10.06 6.53
N GLU A 54 -20.23 9.55 7.55
CA GLU A 54 -19.87 10.31 8.75
C GLU A 54 -18.71 11.30 8.50
N HIS A 55 -17.86 11.00 7.50
CA HIS A 55 -16.70 11.80 7.10
C HIS A 55 -16.70 12.05 5.57
N PRO A 56 -17.56 12.95 5.06
CA PRO A 56 -17.75 13.13 3.60
C PRO A 56 -16.53 13.74 2.89
N ASP A 57 -15.57 14.26 3.63
CA ASP A 57 -14.28 14.72 3.11
C ASP A 57 -13.21 13.61 3.03
N THR A 58 -13.57 12.34 3.23
CA THR A 58 -12.67 11.18 3.10
C THR A 58 -12.03 11.15 1.71
N ARG A 59 -10.72 10.94 1.66
CA ARG A 59 -9.93 10.85 0.40
C ARG A 59 -9.14 9.57 0.28
N LEU A 60 -8.80 8.94 1.40
CA LEU A 60 -7.97 7.74 1.41
C LEU A 60 -8.46 6.78 2.49
N ILE A 61 -8.56 5.51 2.12
CA ILE A 61 -8.72 4.40 3.06
C ILE A 61 -7.53 3.47 2.89
N ILE A 62 -6.83 3.15 3.96
CA ILE A 62 -5.71 2.21 3.99
C ILE A 62 -6.17 0.94 4.70
N ILE A 63 -5.97 -0.22 4.09
CA ILE A 63 -6.28 -1.54 4.69
C ILE A 63 -4.98 -2.31 4.88
N ASP A 64 -4.56 -2.49 6.12
CA ASP A 64 -3.33 -3.16 6.50
C ASP A 64 -3.65 -4.32 7.47
N THR A 65 -3.76 -5.53 6.98
CA THR A 65 -3.48 -6.02 5.62
C THR A 65 -4.72 -6.57 4.92
N LEU A 66 -4.64 -6.70 3.60
CA LEU A 66 -5.69 -7.36 2.79
C LEU A 66 -6.04 -8.75 3.33
N GLN A 67 -5.07 -9.49 3.84
CA GLN A 67 -5.28 -10.82 4.40
C GLN A 67 -6.28 -10.84 5.57
N LYS A 68 -6.35 -9.76 6.35
CA LYS A 68 -7.21 -9.67 7.54
C LYS A 68 -8.68 -9.44 7.22
N ILE A 69 -9.00 -8.97 6.02
CA ILE A 69 -10.38 -8.74 5.59
C ILE A 69 -10.92 -9.83 4.66
N ARG A 70 -10.09 -10.81 4.27
CA ARG A 70 -10.53 -11.93 3.45
C ARG A 70 -11.43 -12.87 4.25
N GLU A 71 -12.44 -13.43 3.59
CA GLU A 71 -13.18 -14.55 4.16
C GLU A 71 -12.27 -15.77 4.34
N VAL A 72 -12.47 -16.48 5.44
CA VAL A 72 -11.82 -17.77 5.71
C VAL A 72 -12.55 -18.85 4.91
N SER A 73 -12.28 -18.94 3.59
CA SER A 73 -12.77 -20.04 2.77
C SER A 73 -11.64 -21.04 2.47
N THR A 74 -11.99 -22.30 2.31
CA THR A 74 -11.05 -23.39 2.00
C THR A 74 -10.31 -23.22 0.68
N ASP A 75 -10.86 -22.44 -0.26
CA ASP A 75 -10.28 -22.11 -1.57
C ASP A 75 -9.70 -20.67 -1.63
N ALA A 76 -9.26 -20.14 -0.52
CA ALA A 76 -8.93 -18.73 -0.31
C ALA A 76 -7.79 -18.15 -1.19
N TYR A 77 -7.05 -18.99 -1.92
CA TYR A 77 -5.83 -18.56 -2.64
C TYR A 77 -5.89 -18.83 -4.14
N SER A 78 -7.07 -18.71 -4.77
CA SER A 78 -7.15 -18.81 -6.23
C SER A 78 -6.98 -17.42 -6.88
N TYR A 79 -6.41 -17.38 -8.08
CA TYR A 79 -6.33 -16.20 -8.94
C TYR A 79 -7.70 -15.50 -9.09
N ALA A 80 -8.76 -16.30 -9.34
CA ALA A 80 -10.11 -15.79 -9.53
C ALA A 80 -10.63 -15.05 -8.28
N ASN A 81 -10.35 -15.57 -7.10
CA ASN A 81 -10.76 -14.95 -5.84
C ASN A 81 -10.01 -13.63 -5.57
N ASP A 82 -8.70 -13.59 -5.83
CA ASP A 82 -7.89 -12.37 -5.71
C ASP A 82 -8.37 -11.28 -6.65
N TYR A 83 -8.65 -11.64 -7.90
CA TYR A 83 -9.17 -10.72 -8.92
C TYR A 83 -10.55 -10.17 -8.53
N GLU A 84 -11.45 -11.03 -8.05
CA GLU A 84 -12.78 -10.63 -7.61
C GLU A 84 -12.73 -9.68 -6.39
N ILE A 85 -11.90 -9.99 -5.41
CA ILE A 85 -11.72 -9.16 -4.21
C ILE A 85 -11.25 -7.75 -4.57
N VAL A 86 -10.16 -7.64 -5.34
CA VAL A 86 -9.62 -6.33 -5.73
C VAL A 86 -10.58 -5.60 -6.66
N GLY A 87 -11.27 -6.33 -7.55
CA GLY A 87 -12.31 -5.76 -8.42
C GLY A 87 -13.46 -5.12 -7.63
N LYS A 88 -13.97 -5.79 -6.59
CA LYS A 88 -14.99 -5.23 -5.69
C LYS A 88 -14.47 -3.99 -4.95
N MET A 89 -13.24 -4.07 -4.43
CA MET A 89 -12.62 -2.94 -3.73
C MET A 89 -12.41 -1.74 -4.67
N LYS A 90 -11.99 -1.99 -5.92
CA LYS A 90 -11.86 -0.93 -6.91
C LYS A 90 -13.21 -0.28 -7.22
N GLN A 91 -14.26 -1.07 -7.47
CA GLN A 91 -15.61 -0.53 -7.70
C GLN A 91 -16.10 0.30 -6.52
N PHE A 92 -15.80 -0.12 -5.30
CA PHE A 92 -16.10 0.65 -4.10
C PHE A 92 -15.36 2.01 -4.09
N ALA A 93 -14.07 2.01 -4.38
CA ALA A 93 -13.25 3.21 -4.42
C ALA A 93 -13.73 4.20 -5.50
N ASP A 94 -14.00 3.70 -6.71
CA ASP A 94 -14.47 4.49 -7.86
C ASP A 94 -15.84 5.14 -7.57
N ARG A 95 -16.79 4.35 -7.04
CA ARG A 95 -18.14 4.83 -6.67
C ARG A 95 -18.10 5.95 -5.63
N ASN A 96 -17.20 5.84 -4.66
CA ASN A 96 -17.05 6.81 -3.58
C ASN A 96 -16.05 7.92 -3.88
N ARG A 97 -15.33 7.87 -5.02
CA ARG A 97 -14.30 8.83 -5.44
C ARG A 97 -13.21 9.01 -4.39
N ILE A 98 -12.73 7.90 -3.85
CA ILE A 98 -11.64 7.84 -2.87
C ILE A 98 -10.48 7.03 -3.40
N CYS A 99 -9.30 7.23 -2.85
CA CYS A 99 -8.18 6.32 -3.02
C CYS A 99 -8.30 5.17 -2.00
N LEU A 100 -8.08 3.95 -2.45
CA LEU A 100 -8.00 2.77 -1.59
C LEU A 100 -6.60 2.16 -1.70
N LEU A 101 -5.86 2.12 -0.60
CA LEU A 101 -4.54 1.52 -0.51
C LEU A 101 -4.63 0.18 0.23
N LEU A 102 -4.37 -0.91 -0.49
CA LEU A 102 -4.35 -2.27 0.06
C LEU A 102 -2.90 -2.67 0.36
N VAL A 103 -2.58 -2.92 1.62
CA VAL A 103 -1.27 -3.45 2.02
C VAL A 103 -1.32 -4.97 1.97
N HIS A 104 -0.29 -5.57 1.37
CA HIS A 104 -0.18 -7.01 1.25
C HIS A 104 1.28 -7.48 1.38
N HIS A 105 1.48 -8.66 1.96
CA HIS A 105 2.81 -9.25 2.07
C HIS A 105 3.21 -9.94 0.76
N THR A 106 4.49 -9.81 0.39
CA THR A 106 5.06 -10.54 -0.74
C THR A 106 5.42 -11.98 -0.36
N ARG A 107 5.40 -12.89 -1.34
CA ARG A 107 5.95 -14.23 -1.16
C ARG A 107 7.48 -14.21 -1.18
N LYS A 108 8.11 -15.19 -0.52
CA LYS A 108 9.57 -15.34 -0.48
C LYS A 108 10.17 -15.94 -1.76
N GLN A 109 9.37 -16.34 -2.75
CA GLN A 109 9.85 -16.88 -4.01
C GLN A 109 10.43 -15.78 -4.89
N GLN A 110 11.62 -16.02 -5.44
CA GLN A 110 12.16 -15.17 -6.49
C GLN A 110 11.37 -15.43 -7.78
N ALA A 111 10.86 -14.36 -8.39
CA ALA A 111 10.19 -14.38 -9.68
C ALA A 111 11.02 -13.61 -10.71
N GLY A 112 10.85 -13.93 -11.99
CA GLY A 112 11.50 -13.22 -13.08
C GLY A 112 11.06 -11.74 -13.14
N ASP A 113 9.77 -11.48 -12.89
CA ASP A 113 9.23 -10.16 -12.62
C ASP A 113 9.00 -9.99 -11.11
N LYS A 114 9.55 -8.91 -10.55
CA LYS A 114 9.43 -8.62 -9.12
C LYS A 114 7.98 -8.45 -8.66
N PHE A 115 7.10 -7.94 -9.52
CA PHE A 115 5.69 -7.74 -9.21
C PHE A 115 4.90 -9.06 -9.15
N GLU A 116 5.38 -10.14 -9.76
CA GLU A 116 4.82 -11.48 -9.58
C GLU A 116 4.97 -12.00 -8.13
N MET A 117 5.85 -11.39 -7.34
CA MET A 117 6.00 -11.69 -5.91
C MET A 117 4.83 -11.18 -5.07
N ILE A 118 4.03 -10.22 -5.59
CA ILE A 118 2.83 -9.75 -4.92
C ILE A 118 1.79 -10.86 -4.96
N SER A 119 1.62 -11.56 -3.85
CA SER A 119 0.63 -12.61 -3.57
C SER A 119 0.65 -13.88 -4.42
N GLY A 120 1.57 -14.02 -5.37
CA GLY A 120 1.67 -15.21 -6.24
C GLY A 120 0.52 -15.40 -7.23
N THR A 121 -0.29 -14.39 -7.45
CA THR A 121 -1.22 -14.32 -8.56
C THR A 121 -1.13 -12.94 -9.20
N THR A 122 -1.07 -12.89 -10.53
CA THR A 122 -1.16 -11.64 -11.30
C THR A 122 -2.55 -10.98 -11.17
N GLY A 123 -3.49 -11.63 -10.48
CA GLY A 123 -4.87 -11.16 -10.29
C GLY A 123 -4.97 -9.88 -9.48
N LEU A 124 -4.14 -9.69 -8.47
CA LEU A 124 -4.17 -8.47 -7.65
C LEU A 124 -3.75 -7.24 -8.46
N LEU A 125 -2.70 -7.37 -9.28
CA LEU A 125 -2.21 -6.26 -10.12
C LEU A 125 -3.14 -5.93 -11.28
N GLY A 126 -3.84 -6.93 -11.82
CA GLY A 126 -4.71 -6.74 -12.99
C GLY A 126 -5.85 -5.75 -12.79
N CYS A 127 -6.32 -5.57 -11.56
CA CYS A 127 -7.40 -4.64 -11.21
C CYS A 127 -6.92 -3.33 -10.60
N ALA A 128 -5.69 -3.29 -10.07
CA ALA A 128 -5.15 -2.09 -9.43
C ALA A 128 -4.78 -1.02 -10.47
N ASP A 129 -4.91 0.26 -10.11
CA ASP A 129 -4.46 1.38 -10.94
C ASP A 129 -2.95 1.60 -10.83
N GLY A 130 -2.33 1.11 -9.76
CA GLY A 130 -0.90 1.11 -9.55
C GLY A 130 -0.49 0.20 -8.39
N ALA A 131 0.81 -0.08 -8.31
CA ALA A 131 1.38 -0.88 -7.25
C ALA A 131 2.72 -0.31 -6.76
N PHE A 132 2.96 -0.49 -5.47
CA PHE A 132 4.19 -0.16 -4.78
C PHE A 132 4.81 -1.44 -4.23
N LEU A 133 6.03 -1.73 -4.60
CA LEU A 133 6.77 -2.89 -4.10
C LEU A 133 7.97 -2.45 -3.28
N LEU A 134 7.85 -2.48 -1.95
CA LEU A 134 8.94 -2.17 -1.03
C LEU A 134 9.76 -3.43 -0.74
N GLN A 135 11.04 -3.40 -1.04
CA GLN A 135 11.96 -4.53 -0.89
C GLN A 135 13.24 -4.15 -0.16
N LYS A 136 13.75 -5.07 0.65
CA LYS A 136 15.10 -5.04 1.22
C LYS A 136 15.87 -6.23 0.68
N GLU A 137 17.15 -6.08 0.35
CA GLU A 137 18.00 -7.21 -0.06
C GLU A 137 18.19 -8.19 1.09
N LYS A 138 18.53 -7.67 2.27
CA LYS A 138 18.64 -8.44 3.50
C LYS A 138 17.76 -7.85 4.58
N ARG A 139 17.27 -8.69 5.47
CA ARG A 139 16.41 -8.26 6.58
C ARG A 139 17.07 -7.21 7.49
N THR A 140 18.39 -7.25 7.61
CA THR A 140 19.19 -6.35 8.45
C THR A 140 19.54 -5.03 7.78
N ASP A 141 19.32 -4.88 6.46
CA ASP A 141 19.72 -3.70 5.72
C ASP A 141 18.94 -2.47 6.19
N GLN A 142 19.62 -1.34 6.22
CA GLN A 142 19.00 -0.03 6.45
C GLN A 142 18.42 0.56 5.17
N ASN A 143 18.82 0.05 4.01
CA ASN A 143 18.36 0.51 2.70
C ASN A 143 17.24 -0.39 2.18
N ALA A 144 16.37 0.21 1.37
CA ALA A 144 15.30 -0.47 0.66
C ALA A 144 15.11 0.15 -0.73
N THR A 145 14.48 -0.60 -1.63
CA THR A 145 13.97 -0.07 -2.89
C THR A 145 12.44 -0.07 -2.85
N LEU A 146 11.84 0.97 -3.41
CA LEU A 146 10.41 1.05 -3.69
C LEU A 146 10.23 1.13 -5.19
N ASP A 147 9.83 0.00 -5.80
CA ASP A 147 9.42 -0.06 -7.20
C ASP A 147 7.96 0.39 -7.32
N ILE A 148 7.67 1.27 -8.25
CA ILE A 148 6.36 1.88 -8.47
C ILE A 148 5.95 1.66 -9.91
N VAL A 149 4.76 1.09 -10.13
CA VAL A 149 4.14 0.96 -11.46
C VAL A 149 2.72 1.50 -11.41
N GLY A 150 2.23 2.02 -12.52
CA GLY A 150 0.87 2.56 -12.59
C GLY A 150 0.43 2.80 -14.02
N ARG A 151 -0.89 2.89 -14.23
CA ARG A 151 -1.48 3.05 -15.57
C ARG A 151 -1.17 4.41 -16.19
N ASP A 152 -1.11 5.46 -15.37
CA ASP A 152 -1.06 6.85 -15.81
C ASP A 152 0.26 7.54 -15.44
N GLN A 153 1.29 6.77 -15.07
CA GLN A 153 2.60 7.29 -14.68
C GLN A 153 3.72 6.35 -15.17
N PRO A 154 4.92 6.90 -15.47
CA PRO A 154 6.07 6.08 -15.81
C PRO A 154 6.50 5.25 -14.60
N ASP A 155 7.03 4.06 -14.86
CA ASP A 155 7.63 3.22 -13.84
C ASP A 155 8.81 3.93 -13.17
N GLN A 156 8.90 3.77 -11.86
CA GLN A 156 9.93 4.42 -11.05
C GLN A 156 10.53 3.43 -10.07
N ARG A 157 11.80 3.65 -9.73
CA ARG A 157 12.45 3.02 -8.59
C ARG A 157 13.00 4.10 -7.68
N LEU A 158 12.60 4.04 -6.41
CA LEU A 158 13.10 4.91 -5.36
C LEU A 158 14.05 4.13 -4.47
N HIS A 159 15.20 4.71 -4.17
CA HIS A 159 16.14 4.20 -3.18
C HIS A 159 15.89 4.92 -1.86
N LEU A 160 15.69 4.15 -0.81
CA LEU A 160 15.25 4.63 0.49
C LEU A 160 16.23 4.20 1.58
N THR A 161 16.44 5.07 2.55
CA THR A 161 17.21 4.78 3.77
C THR A 161 16.30 4.86 5.00
N ARG A 162 16.44 3.88 5.91
CA ARG A 162 15.63 3.80 7.11
C ARG A 162 16.02 4.86 8.12
N ASN A 163 15.09 5.70 8.49
CA ASN A 163 15.22 6.61 9.62
C ASN A 163 14.74 5.93 10.90
N MET A 164 15.70 5.56 11.76
CA MET A 164 15.40 4.81 12.98
C MET A 164 14.77 5.67 14.09
N GLU A 165 15.02 6.97 14.07
CA GLU A 165 14.43 7.90 15.06
C GLU A 165 12.95 8.12 14.76
N LYS A 166 12.63 8.43 13.51
CA LYS A 166 11.27 8.73 13.06
C LYS A 166 10.49 7.49 12.62
N LEU A 167 11.11 6.30 12.56
CA LEU A 167 10.53 5.07 12.02
C LEU A 167 9.99 5.21 10.57
N SER A 168 10.55 6.14 9.82
CA SER A 168 10.19 6.44 8.43
C SER A 168 11.25 5.96 7.45
N TRP A 169 11.00 6.17 6.17
CA TRP A 169 11.95 5.99 5.09
C TRP A 169 12.25 7.35 4.48
N ASP A 170 13.51 7.69 4.41
CA ASP A 170 13.98 8.91 3.75
C ASP A 170 14.38 8.58 2.31
N LEU A 171 13.99 9.43 1.36
CA LEU A 171 14.32 9.26 -0.04
C LEU A 171 15.78 9.64 -0.28
N ASP A 172 16.57 8.70 -0.79
CA ASP A 172 17.95 8.92 -1.22
C ASP A 172 17.98 9.50 -2.64
N HIS A 173 17.50 8.72 -3.61
CA HIS A 173 17.39 9.12 -5.00
C HIS A 173 16.31 8.31 -5.73
N ALA A 174 15.89 8.82 -6.89
CA ALA A 174 14.93 8.17 -7.76
C ALA A 174 15.58 7.76 -9.08
N GLU A 175 15.36 6.52 -9.53
CA GLU A 175 15.61 6.07 -10.89
C GLU A 175 14.28 6.12 -11.65
N THR A 176 14.24 6.92 -12.71
CA THR A 176 13.14 6.95 -13.68
C THR A 176 13.68 6.59 -15.05
N GLU A 177 12.84 6.12 -15.96
CA GLU A 177 13.28 5.88 -17.34
C GLU A 177 13.85 7.14 -18.03
N LEU A 178 13.42 8.33 -17.59
CA LEU A 178 13.94 9.61 -18.05
C LEU A 178 15.43 9.82 -17.71
N TRP A 179 15.95 9.14 -16.68
CA TRP A 179 17.38 9.19 -16.29
C TRP A 179 18.24 8.24 -17.12
N LYS A 180 17.63 7.32 -17.87
CA LYS A 180 18.33 6.41 -18.79
C LYS A 180 18.69 7.08 -20.14
N LYS A 181 18.56 8.40 -20.27
CA LYS A 181 19.15 9.08 -21.43
C LYS A 181 20.66 8.80 -21.44
N PRO A 182 21.21 8.20 -22.53
CA PRO A 182 22.65 8.05 -22.65
C PRO A 182 23.30 9.42 -22.45
N PRO A 183 24.50 9.48 -21.82
CA PRO A 183 25.19 10.75 -21.65
C PRO A 183 25.31 11.40 -23.00
N ASP A 184 24.99 12.69 -23.08
CA ASP A 184 25.06 13.46 -24.30
C ASP A 184 26.46 13.29 -24.90
N PRO A 185 26.61 12.71 -26.10
CA PRO A 185 27.92 12.47 -26.70
C PRO A 185 28.72 13.74 -26.96
N PHE A 186 28.07 14.91 -26.86
CA PHE A 186 28.74 16.22 -27.02
C PHE A 186 29.23 16.82 -25.69
N LEU A 187 28.88 16.26 -24.54
CA LEU A 187 29.44 16.64 -23.22
C LEU A 187 30.72 15.86 -22.91
N LYS A 188 31.66 15.80 -23.85
CA LYS A 188 33.04 15.43 -23.54
C LYS A 188 33.75 16.66 -22.97
N LYS A 189 34.19 16.53 -21.70
CA LYS A 189 35.17 17.42 -21.09
C LYS A 189 36.48 17.39 -21.84
#